data_209e2eee9cd8a73f83a18786c6ceb636
#
_entry.id   209e2eee9cd8a73f83a18786c6ceb636
#
_cell.length_a   1.000
_cell.length_b   1.000
_cell.length_c   1.000
_cell.angle_alpha   90.00
_cell.angle_beta   90.00
_cell.angle_gamma   90.00
#
_symmetry.space_group_name_H-M   'P 1'
#
loop_
_entity.id
_entity.type
_entity.pdbx_description
1 polymer ?
#
loop_
_entity_poly.entity_id
_entity_poly.type
_entity_poly.pdbx_seq_one_letter_code
_entity_poly.pdbx_strand_id
1 'polypeptide(L)'
;MPLTDNRALRILDHAAENRYAVPAMCCYNVEGILATVRAAEAKRSPAMILLFPWAVHYADGILVHAAAEAARKASVPVTVHMDHAQTPEIIRYAADLGGFDSIMVDMSHYEKAENLALTRELVEYCHARGIATEAEPGRIEGGEDGVADTADLEGMLTTPEESQEFVDTGIDWLAPAFGNVHGEYGPRGIQLEYDRLQSINKAVRLVLHGADPFTQEIFQKCIDCGVSKININKVLNNPYIKVQQEKAGKVPLTTLLEEATNAMQKAVEGCIDRLGSGGRYP
;
A
#
# COMPACT_ATOMS: atom_id res chain seq x y z
N MET A 1 6.68 -6.64 -20.51
CA MET A 1 7.96 -5.88 -20.41
C MET A 1 8.81 -6.58 -19.36
N PRO A 2 10.14 -6.57 -19.42
CA PRO A 2 10.94 -7.11 -18.32
C PRO A 2 10.63 -6.32 -17.03
N LEU A 3 10.51 -7.02 -15.88
CA LEU A 3 10.27 -6.38 -14.58
C LEU A 3 11.38 -5.40 -14.17
N THR A 4 12.59 -5.53 -14.77
CA THR A 4 13.71 -4.59 -14.54
C THR A 4 13.35 -3.13 -14.83
N ASP A 5 12.36 -2.87 -15.67
CA ASP A 5 11.89 -1.52 -16.01
C ASP A 5 10.67 -1.10 -15.17
N ASN A 6 10.19 -1.94 -14.24
CA ASN A 6 9.05 -1.63 -13.41
C ASN A 6 9.38 -0.51 -12.43
N ARG A 7 8.56 0.55 -12.45
CA ARG A 7 8.77 1.78 -11.65
C ARG A 7 8.63 1.53 -10.16
N ALA A 8 7.69 0.65 -9.76
CA ALA A 8 7.45 0.35 -8.35
C ALA A 8 8.65 -0.40 -7.74
N LEU A 9 9.25 -1.35 -8.47
CA LEU A 9 10.49 -2.00 -8.04
C LEU A 9 11.60 -0.98 -7.80
N ARG A 10 11.83 -0.08 -8.76
CA ARG A 10 12.91 0.92 -8.65
C ARG A 10 12.77 1.84 -7.43
N ILE A 11 11.55 2.31 -7.14
CA ILE A 11 11.37 3.20 -5.98
C ILE A 11 11.53 2.45 -4.65
N LEU A 12 11.12 1.18 -4.58
CA LEU A 12 11.27 0.37 -3.37
C LEU A 12 12.72 -0.09 -3.16
N ASP A 13 13.46 -0.41 -4.22
CA ASP A 13 14.91 -0.68 -4.13
C ASP A 13 15.65 0.54 -3.60
N HIS A 14 15.39 1.71 -4.19
CA HIS A 14 16.00 2.95 -3.74
C HIS A 14 15.65 3.25 -2.27
N ALA A 15 14.41 3.01 -1.85
CA ALA A 15 14.00 3.21 -0.46
C ALA A 15 14.74 2.26 0.50
N ALA A 16 14.84 0.98 0.16
CA ALA A 16 15.54 -0.02 0.95
C ALA A 16 17.05 0.31 1.09
N GLU A 17 17.71 0.67 -0.02
CA GLU A 17 19.13 1.03 -0.04
C GLU A 17 19.42 2.30 0.77
N ASN A 18 18.50 3.26 0.76
CA ASN A 18 18.68 4.57 1.41
C ASN A 18 17.96 4.69 2.76
N ARG A 19 17.43 3.60 3.32
CA ARG A 19 16.82 3.50 4.65
C ARG A 19 15.73 4.53 4.89
N TYR A 20 14.73 4.56 4.03
CA TYR A 20 13.46 5.25 4.22
C TYR A 20 12.31 4.36 3.71
N ALA A 21 11.06 4.73 3.96
CA ALA A 21 9.93 4.02 3.39
C ALA A 21 9.13 4.90 2.43
N VAL A 22 8.68 4.30 1.33
CA VAL A 22 7.76 4.94 0.38
C VAL A 22 6.37 5.03 1.02
N PRO A 23 5.76 6.25 1.11
CA PRO A 23 4.39 6.40 1.54
C PRO A 23 3.46 5.80 0.47
N ALA A 24 2.66 4.83 0.87
CA ALA A 24 1.67 4.18 0.03
C ALA A 24 0.27 4.54 0.55
N MET A 25 -0.45 5.41 -0.19
CA MET A 25 -1.64 6.10 0.28
C MET A 25 -2.91 5.49 -0.29
N CYS A 26 -3.81 4.99 0.58
CA CYS A 26 -5.09 4.39 0.18
C CYS A 26 -6.07 5.46 -0.31
N CYS A 27 -6.30 5.49 -1.61
CA CYS A 27 -7.13 6.49 -2.27
C CYS A 27 -8.48 5.90 -2.70
N TYR A 28 -9.57 6.59 -2.35
CA TYR A 28 -10.95 6.19 -2.69
C TYR A 28 -11.62 7.12 -3.70
N ASN A 29 -10.98 8.26 -3.99
CA ASN A 29 -11.53 9.29 -4.89
C ASN A 29 -10.38 10.05 -5.59
N VAL A 30 -10.76 10.91 -6.53
CA VAL A 30 -9.81 11.73 -7.29
C VAL A 30 -9.07 12.73 -6.38
N GLU A 31 -9.72 13.24 -5.35
CA GLU A 31 -9.13 14.17 -4.39
C GLU A 31 -7.96 13.54 -3.64
N GLY A 32 -8.09 12.27 -3.22
CA GLY A 32 -7.00 11.52 -2.59
C GLY A 32 -5.82 11.29 -3.54
N ILE A 33 -6.09 10.96 -4.80
CA ILE A 33 -5.06 10.85 -5.84
C ILE A 33 -4.32 12.17 -6.01
N LEU A 34 -5.05 13.28 -6.17
CA LEU A 34 -4.45 14.61 -6.33
C LEU A 34 -3.65 15.04 -5.10
N ALA A 35 -4.18 14.79 -3.90
CA ALA A 35 -3.50 15.12 -2.65
C ALA A 35 -2.17 14.36 -2.51
N THR A 36 -2.17 13.06 -2.85
CA THR A 36 -0.97 12.22 -2.82
C THR A 36 0.10 12.73 -3.79
N VAL A 37 -0.26 13.00 -5.04
CA VAL A 37 0.68 13.51 -6.04
C VAL A 37 1.21 14.88 -5.65
N ARG A 38 0.34 15.83 -5.27
CA ARG A 38 0.76 17.18 -4.87
C ARG A 38 1.71 17.17 -3.66
N ALA A 39 1.42 16.34 -2.66
CA ALA A 39 2.29 16.18 -1.50
C ALA A 39 3.66 15.58 -1.87
N ALA A 40 3.66 14.54 -2.72
CA ALA A 40 4.88 13.92 -3.23
C ALA A 40 5.76 14.93 -3.96
N GLU A 41 5.19 15.74 -4.85
CA GLU A 41 5.88 16.80 -5.59
C GLU A 41 6.40 17.90 -4.65
N ALA A 42 5.55 18.42 -3.74
CA ALA A 42 5.92 19.45 -2.78
C ALA A 42 7.10 19.03 -1.89
N LYS A 43 7.16 17.75 -1.53
CA LYS A 43 8.20 17.17 -0.68
C LYS A 43 9.35 16.53 -1.46
N ARG A 44 9.30 16.49 -2.79
CA ARG A 44 10.27 15.78 -3.64
C ARG A 44 10.48 14.33 -3.13
N SER A 45 9.38 13.61 -2.97
CA SER A 45 9.33 12.25 -2.44
C SER A 45 8.77 11.30 -3.49
N PRO A 46 9.26 10.06 -3.60
CA PRO A 46 8.48 9.03 -4.26
C PRO A 46 7.20 8.76 -3.47
N ALA A 47 6.15 8.29 -4.14
CA ALA A 47 4.90 7.88 -3.51
C ALA A 47 4.23 6.74 -4.27
N MET A 48 3.31 6.04 -3.61
CA MET A 48 2.49 5.02 -4.22
C MET A 48 1.00 5.33 -3.95
N ILE A 49 0.19 5.29 -5.00
CA ILE A 49 -1.26 5.38 -4.90
C ILE A 49 -1.78 3.96 -4.76
N LEU A 50 -2.46 3.66 -3.65
CA LEU A 50 -3.11 2.38 -3.41
C LEU A 50 -4.58 2.45 -3.80
N LEU A 51 -5.05 1.45 -4.52
CA LEU A 51 -6.45 1.28 -4.87
C LEU A 51 -6.90 -0.13 -4.49
N PHE A 52 -7.96 -0.23 -3.70
CA PHE A 52 -8.58 -1.52 -3.35
C PHE A 52 -9.42 -2.08 -4.50
N PRO A 53 -9.78 -3.37 -4.48
CA PRO A 53 -10.74 -3.98 -5.41
C PRO A 53 -12.04 -3.18 -5.55
N TRP A 54 -12.52 -2.59 -4.47
CA TRP A 54 -13.67 -1.69 -4.47
C TRP A 54 -13.53 -0.56 -5.50
N ALA A 55 -12.37 0.09 -5.58
CA ALA A 55 -12.15 1.20 -6.50
C ALA A 55 -12.21 0.78 -7.97
N VAL A 56 -11.82 -0.47 -8.26
CA VAL A 56 -11.91 -1.05 -9.60
C VAL A 56 -13.38 -1.30 -9.98
N HIS A 57 -14.15 -1.93 -9.09
CA HIS A 57 -15.56 -2.28 -9.35
C HIS A 57 -16.50 -1.07 -9.33
N TYR A 58 -16.36 -0.19 -8.34
CA TYR A 58 -17.24 0.97 -8.15
C TYR A 58 -17.22 1.93 -9.33
N ALA A 59 -16.05 2.17 -9.90
CA ALA A 59 -15.84 3.14 -10.98
C ALA A 59 -15.53 2.47 -12.34
N ASP A 60 -15.74 1.17 -12.48
CA ASP A 60 -15.45 0.41 -13.70
C ASP A 60 -14.06 0.74 -14.30
N GLY A 61 -13.05 0.78 -13.44
CA GLY A 61 -11.66 1.09 -13.80
C GLY A 61 -11.34 2.58 -14.02
N ILE A 62 -12.32 3.49 -14.03
CA ILE A 62 -12.09 4.93 -14.28
C ILE A 62 -11.11 5.51 -13.24
N LEU A 63 -11.24 5.12 -11.96
CA LEU A 63 -10.35 5.63 -10.92
C LEU A 63 -8.92 5.13 -11.11
N VAL A 64 -8.73 3.91 -11.61
CA VAL A 64 -7.41 3.34 -11.95
C VAL A 64 -6.74 4.15 -13.05
N HIS A 65 -7.46 4.47 -14.12
CA HIS A 65 -6.94 5.29 -15.21
C HIS A 65 -6.63 6.72 -14.77
N ALA A 66 -7.46 7.30 -13.88
CA ALA A 66 -7.18 8.61 -13.28
C ALA A 66 -5.89 8.60 -12.44
N ALA A 67 -5.68 7.55 -11.63
CA ALA A 67 -4.46 7.36 -10.84
C ALA A 67 -3.22 7.18 -11.73
N ALA A 68 -3.33 6.34 -12.77
CA ALA A 68 -2.25 6.11 -13.72
C ALA A 68 -1.85 7.38 -14.47
N GLU A 69 -2.83 8.19 -14.91
CA GLU A 69 -2.57 9.47 -15.58
C GLU A 69 -1.96 10.50 -14.61
N ALA A 70 -2.43 10.56 -13.37
CA ALA A 70 -1.85 11.43 -12.35
C ALA A 70 -0.39 11.04 -12.06
N ALA A 71 -0.13 9.74 -11.88
CA ALA A 71 1.22 9.21 -11.67
C ALA A 71 2.16 9.47 -12.86
N ARG A 72 1.65 9.36 -14.10
CA ARG A 72 2.42 9.65 -15.32
C ARG A 72 2.82 11.13 -15.44
N LYS A 73 1.96 12.05 -14.98
CA LYS A 73 2.20 13.49 -15.03
C LYS A 73 3.04 14.02 -13.88
N ALA A 74 3.15 13.27 -12.81
CA ALA A 74 3.91 13.70 -11.64
C ALA A 74 5.37 14.01 -11.97
N SER A 75 5.91 15.06 -11.40
CA SER A 75 7.31 15.48 -11.53
C SER A 75 8.28 14.67 -10.67
N VAL A 76 7.75 13.80 -9.81
CA VAL A 76 8.47 12.84 -8.97
C VAL A 76 7.95 11.43 -9.26
N PRO A 77 8.69 10.36 -8.92
CA PRO A 77 8.21 9.01 -9.14
C PRO A 77 6.96 8.70 -8.30
N VAL A 78 5.84 8.52 -8.99
CA VAL A 78 4.59 8.04 -8.40
C VAL A 78 4.15 6.79 -9.14
N THR A 79 3.72 5.75 -8.42
CA THR A 79 3.26 4.47 -8.96
C THR A 79 1.86 4.12 -8.46
N VAL A 80 1.19 3.22 -9.15
CA VAL A 80 -0.16 2.76 -8.80
C VAL A 80 -0.11 1.29 -8.42
N HIS A 81 -0.67 0.96 -7.27
CA HIS A 81 -0.69 -0.38 -6.71
C HIS A 81 -2.13 -0.80 -6.38
N MET A 82 -2.51 -2.01 -6.74
CA MET A 82 -3.74 -2.62 -6.25
C MET A 82 -3.45 -3.33 -4.94
N ASP A 83 -4.11 -2.89 -3.88
CA ASP A 83 -3.96 -3.40 -2.53
C ASP A 83 -5.04 -4.45 -2.23
N HIS A 84 -4.71 -5.51 -1.49
CA HIS A 84 -5.59 -6.59 -1.06
C HIS A 84 -6.52 -7.15 -2.15
N ALA A 85 -5.96 -7.59 -3.26
CA ALA A 85 -6.71 -8.32 -4.29
C ALA A 85 -6.89 -9.77 -3.87
N GLN A 86 -8.09 -10.12 -3.38
CA GLN A 86 -8.38 -11.35 -2.64
C GLN A 86 -8.91 -12.50 -3.49
N THR A 87 -9.07 -12.34 -4.80
CA THR A 87 -9.46 -13.44 -5.68
C THR A 87 -8.67 -13.47 -6.97
N PRO A 88 -8.45 -14.66 -7.57
CA PRO A 88 -7.77 -14.76 -8.86
C PRO A 88 -8.46 -13.95 -9.97
N GLU A 89 -9.78 -13.83 -9.92
CA GLU A 89 -10.59 -13.12 -10.93
C GLU A 89 -10.29 -11.63 -10.92
N ILE A 90 -10.28 -10.98 -9.74
CA ILE A 90 -10.00 -9.54 -9.65
C ILE A 90 -8.55 -9.22 -9.98
N ILE A 91 -7.61 -10.10 -9.63
CA ILE A 91 -6.19 -9.94 -9.97
C ILE A 91 -6.00 -9.97 -11.48
N ARG A 92 -6.58 -10.98 -12.16
CA ARG A 92 -6.52 -11.09 -13.62
C ARG A 92 -7.21 -9.92 -14.30
N TYR A 93 -8.40 -9.54 -13.82
CA TYR A 93 -9.14 -8.40 -14.36
C TYR A 93 -8.32 -7.10 -14.23
N ALA A 94 -7.76 -6.82 -13.07
CA ALA A 94 -6.94 -5.63 -12.83
C ALA A 94 -5.65 -5.63 -13.69
N ALA A 95 -5.00 -6.78 -13.80
CA ALA A 95 -3.81 -6.92 -14.64
C ALA A 95 -4.10 -6.70 -16.13
N ASP A 96 -5.27 -7.15 -16.61
CA ASP A 96 -5.71 -6.97 -17.99
C ASP A 96 -6.25 -5.55 -18.27
N LEU A 97 -6.86 -4.90 -17.26
CA LEU A 97 -7.33 -3.52 -17.35
C LEU A 97 -6.17 -2.55 -17.62
N GLY A 98 -4.99 -2.82 -17.05
CA GLY A 98 -3.82 -1.95 -17.12
C GLY A 98 -3.92 -0.75 -16.18
N GLY A 99 -2.82 0.02 -16.11
CA GLY A 99 -2.72 1.20 -15.24
C GLY A 99 -2.08 0.92 -13.87
N PHE A 100 -1.92 -0.35 -13.48
CA PHE A 100 -1.21 -0.75 -12.29
C PHE A 100 0.28 -1.02 -12.58
N ASP A 101 1.16 -0.50 -11.73
CA ASP A 101 2.58 -0.86 -11.70
C ASP A 101 2.80 -2.15 -10.89
N SER A 102 1.89 -2.42 -9.95
CA SER A 102 1.97 -3.57 -9.05
C SER A 102 0.60 -3.98 -8.49
N ILE A 103 0.49 -5.24 -8.08
CA ILE A 103 -0.72 -5.83 -7.50
C ILE A 103 -0.34 -6.70 -6.31
N MET A 104 -1.06 -6.55 -5.19
CA MET A 104 -0.99 -7.48 -4.07
C MET A 104 -1.87 -8.69 -4.35
N VAL A 105 -1.24 -9.84 -4.44
CA VAL A 105 -1.86 -11.16 -4.53
C VAL A 105 -2.16 -11.61 -3.10
N ASP A 106 -3.32 -11.22 -2.58
CA ASP A 106 -3.71 -11.48 -1.20
C ASP A 106 -4.57 -12.75 -1.10
N MET A 107 -3.89 -13.88 -0.99
CA MET A 107 -4.52 -15.18 -0.76
C MET A 107 -4.44 -15.60 0.72
N SER A 108 -4.22 -14.66 1.66
CA SER A 108 -4.01 -14.92 3.08
C SER A 108 -5.21 -15.56 3.80
N HIS A 109 -6.41 -15.48 3.20
CA HIS A 109 -7.63 -16.13 3.70
C HIS A 109 -7.74 -17.61 3.33
N TYR A 110 -6.89 -18.11 2.41
CA TYR A 110 -6.77 -19.55 2.11
C TYR A 110 -5.79 -20.24 3.05
N GLU A 111 -5.91 -21.56 3.13
CA GLU A 111 -4.88 -22.37 3.78
C GLU A 111 -3.52 -22.22 3.08
N LYS A 112 -2.42 -22.31 3.84
CA LYS A 112 -1.05 -22.02 3.37
C LYS A 112 -0.70 -22.66 2.03
N ALA A 113 -1.02 -23.94 1.85
CA ALA A 113 -0.66 -24.66 0.61
C ALA A 113 -1.39 -24.11 -0.61
N GLU A 114 -2.65 -23.72 -0.45
CA GLU A 114 -3.46 -23.12 -1.49
C GLU A 114 -3.03 -21.68 -1.75
N ASN A 115 -2.76 -20.88 -0.71
CA ASN A 115 -2.19 -19.54 -0.83
C ASN A 115 -0.91 -19.56 -1.68
N LEU A 116 0.06 -20.45 -1.34
CA LEU A 116 1.31 -20.58 -2.10
C LEU A 116 1.10 -20.95 -3.57
N ALA A 117 0.17 -21.89 -3.83
CA ALA A 117 -0.12 -22.34 -5.20
C ALA A 117 -0.73 -21.23 -6.05
N LEU A 118 -1.75 -20.55 -5.52
CA LEU A 118 -2.41 -19.43 -6.19
C LEU A 118 -1.46 -18.25 -6.35
N THR A 119 -0.68 -17.92 -5.33
CA THR A 119 0.32 -16.85 -5.40
C THR A 119 1.30 -17.08 -6.54
N ARG A 120 1.87 -18.28 -6.65
CA ARG A 120 2.81 -18.62 -7.74
C ARG A 120 2.18 -18.42 -9.13
N GLU A 121 0.97 -18.92 -9.33
CA GLU A 121 0.25 -18.81 -10.60
C GLU A 121 -0.03 -17.34 -10.96
N LEU A 122 -0.48 -16.55 -9.98
CA LEU A 122 -0.85 -15.15 -10.19
C LEU A 122 0.36 -14.23 -10.33
N VAL A 123 1.47 -14.54 -9.67
CA VAL A 123 2.77 -13.90 -9.90
C VAL A 123 3.19 -14.05 -11.35
N GLU A 124 3.18 -15.27 -11.91
CA GLU A 124 3.52 -15.50 -13.31
C GLU A 124 2.59 -14.72 -14.26
N TYR A 125 1.30 -14.65 -13.93
CA TYR A 125 0.31 -13.90 -14.72
C TYR A 125 0.59 -12.40 -14.73
N CYS A 126 0.90 -11.81 -13.57
CA CYS A 126 1.23 -10.39 -13.42
C CYS A 126 2.57 -10.05 -14.08
N HIS A 127 3.59 -10.87 -13.84
CA HIS A 127 4.93 -10.68 -14.42
C HIS A 127 4.92 -10.71 -15.94
N ALA A 128 4.12 -11.58 -16.57
CA ALA A 128 3.96 -11.61 -18.02
C ALA A 128 3.44 -10.27 -18.61
N ARG A 129 2.85 -9.42 -17.76
CA ARG A 129 2.33 -8.09 -18.11
C ARG A 129 3.23 -6.94 -17.61
N GLY A 130 4.37 -7.25 -17.01
CA GLY A 130 5.30 -6.26 -16.44
C GLY A 130 4.81 -5.64 -15.14
N ILE A 131 3.87 -6.30 -14.45
CA ILE A 131 3.29 -5.86 -13.17
C ILE A 131 4.03 -6.59 -12.05
N ALA A 132 4.58 -5.84 -11.10
CA ALA A 132 5.22 -6.40 -9.91
C ALA A 132 4.18 -6.89 -8.89
N THR A 133 4.59 -7.79 -7.99
CA THR A 133 3.66 -8.47 -7.09
C THR A 133 4.06 -8.38 -5.62
N GLU A 134 3.05 -8.21 -4.77
CA GLU A 134 3.11 -8.33 -3.31
C GLU A 134 2.37 -9.59 -2.86
N ALA A 135 2.76 -10.19 -1.72
CA ALA A 135 1.97 -11.22 -1.08
C ALA A 135 2.02 -11.12 0.44
N GLU A 136 1.03 -11.73 1.09
CA GLU A 136 0.88 -11.80 2.54
C GLU A 136 0.98 -13.26 3.01
N PRO A 137 2.14 -13.69 3.54
CA PRO A 137 2.25 -14.96 4.27
C PRO A 137 1.69 -14.79 5.68
N GLY A 138 0.97 -15.76 6.14
CA GLY A 138 0.20 -15.62 7.37
C GLY A 138 -1.06 -14.80 7.14
N ARG A 139 -1.51 -14.10 8.16
CA ARG A 139 -2.69 -13.24 8.06
C ARG A 139 -2.58 -12.07 9.03
N ILE A 140 -2.61 -10.85 8.50
CA ILE A 140 -2.69 -9.65 9.33
C ILE A 140 -4.12 -9.54 9.87
N GLU A 141 -4.26 -9.42 11.19
CA GLU A 141 -5.56 -9.30 11.88
C GLU A 141 -6.28 -8.00 11.51
N GLY A 142 -7.62 -8.02 11.54
CA GLY A 142 -8.45 -6.85 11.29
C GLY A 142 -8.87 -6.68 9.84
N GLY A 143 -9.49 -5.55 9.52
CA GLY A 143 -10.00 -5.25 8.18
C GLY A 143 -9.92 -3.78 7.83
N GLU A 144 -10.03 -3.49 6.55
CA GLU A 144 -9.98 -2.14 5.98
C GLU A 144 -11.20 -1.84 5.12
N ASP A 145 -11.60 -0.56 5.05
CA ASP A 145 -12.67 -0.11 4.17
C ASP A 145 -12.29 -0.36 2.70
N GLY A 146 -13.22 -0.92 1.94
CA GLY A 146 -13.00 -1.26 0.53
C GLY A 146 -12.36 -2.63 0.27
N VAL A 147 -12.06 -3.40 1.31
CA VAL A 147 -11.60 -4.79 1.27
C VAL A 147 -12.70 -5.72 1.75
N ALA A 148 -12.76 -6.96 1.23
CA ALA A 148 -13.70 -7.94 1.75
C ALA A 148 -13.41 -8.21 3.23
N ASP A 149 -14.46 -8.33 4.04
CA ASP A 149 -14.33 -8.49 5.49
C ASP A 149 -13.70 -9.84 5.82
N THR A 150 -12.48 -9.79 6.33
CA THR A 150 -11.74 -10.94 6.89
C THR A 150 -11.53 -10.78 8.40
N ALA A 151 -12.20 -9.79 9.02
CA ALA A 151 -12.01 -9.43 10.42
C ALA A 151 -12.36 -10.56 11.39
N ASP A 152 -13.22 -11.50 10.99
CA ASP A 152 -13.57 -12.69 11.77
C ASP A 152 -12.49 -13.78 11.72
N LEU A 153 -11.48 -13.64 10.85
CA LEU A 153 -10.40 -14.59 10.76
C LEU A 153 -9.28 -14.24 11.75
N GLU A 154 -8.83 -15.23 12.50
CA GLU A 154 -7.71 -15.06 13.44
C GLU A 154 -6.42 -14.70 12.70
N GLY A 155 -5.68 -13.72 13.23
CA GLY A 155 -4.39 -13.32 12.71
C GLY A 155 -3.36 -14.46 12.87
N MET A 156 -2.48 -14.59 11.86
CA MET A 156 -1.43 -15.62 11.82
C MET A 156 -0.09 -14.95 11.59
N LEU A 157 0.79 -14.98 12.60
CA LEU A 157 2.12 -14.38 12.51
C LEU A 157 2.98 -15.10 11.46
N THR A 158 3.65 -14.32 10.61
CA THR A 158 4.56 -14.84 9.58
C THR A 158 5.83 -15.42 10.20
N THR A 159 6.25 -16.62 9.78
CA THR A 159 7.53 -17.20 10.17
C THR A 159 8.61 -16.96 9.10
N PRO A 160 9.92 -17.06 9.46
CA PRO A 160 10.99 -16.97 8.47
C PRO A 160 10.91 -18.03 7.38
N GLU A 161 10.47 -19.26 7.73
CA GLU A 161 10.29 -20.37 6.81
C GLU A 161 9.19 -20.07 5.80
N GLU A 162 8.03 -19.57 6.26
CA GLU A 162 6.94 -19.14 5.40
C GLU A 162 7.37 -17.99 4.48
N SER A 163 8.09 -17.02 5.01
CA SER A 163 8.64 -15.93 4.20
C SER A 163 9.48 -16.45 3.02
N GLN A 164 10.35 -17.45 3.27
CA GLN A 164 11.15 -18.05 2.21
C GLN A 164 10.29 -18.79 1.18
N GLU A 165 9.29 -19.55 1.62
CA GLU A 165 8.37 -20.26 0.71
C GLU A 165 7.65 -19.28 -0.22
N PHE A 166 7.25 -18.09 0.28
CA PHE A 166 6.64 -17.04 -0.54
C PHE A 166 7.65 -16.36 -1.49
N VAL A 167 8.87 -16.12 -1.05
CA VAL A 167 9.95 -15.64 -1.94
C VAL A 167 10.17 -16.60 -3.11
N ASP A 168 10.12 -17.90 -2.85
CA ASP A 168 10.27 -18.96 -3.86
C ASP A 168 9.10 -19.04 -4.85
N THR A 169 7.98 -18.33 -4.60
CA THR A 169 6.90 -18.14 -5.60
C THR A 169 7.25 -17.11 -6.66
N GLY A 170 8.26 -16.27 -6.42
CA GLY A 170 8.70 -15.22 -7.31
C GLY A 170 8.10 -13.85 -7.03
N ILE A 171 7.47 -13.63 -5.87
CA ILE A 171 6.98 -12.30 -5.46
C ILE A 171 8.11 -11.28 -5.38
N ASP A 172 7.78 -10.01 -5.56
CA ASP A 172 8.74 -8.92 -5.55
C ASP A 172 8.88 -8.25 -4.18
N TRP A 173 7.82 -8.27 -3.37
CA TRP A 173 7.82 -7.83 -1.97
C TRP A 173 6.77 -8.54 -1.13
N LEU A 174 6.91 -8.43 0.19
CA LEU A 174 6.19 -9.25 1.15
C LEU A 174 5.65 -8.38 2.28
N ALA A 175 4.36 -8.56 2.61
CA ALA A 175 3.68 -7.95 3.74
C ALA A 175 3.59 -8.95 4.91
N PRO A 176 4.53 -8.92 5.88
CA PRO A 176 4.53 -9.87 6.99
C PRO A 176 3.54 -9.49 8.08
N ALA A 177 2.92 -10.49 8.68
CA ALA A 177 2.21 -10.36 9.95
C ALA A 177 3.20 -10.56 11.11
N PHE A 178 3.47 -9.47 11.88
CA PHE A 178 4.40 -9.49 13.03
C PHE A 178 3.84 -8.77 14.26
N GLY A 179 2.49 -8.75 14.40
CA GLY A 179 1.73 -8.06 15.45
C GLY A 179 1.09 -6.76 14.99
N ASN A 180 1.24 -6.40 13.72
CA ASN A 180 0.51 -5.32 13.06
C ASN A 180 -0.94 -5.75 12.80
N VAL A 181 -1.87 -4.77 12.86
CA VAL A 181 -3.33 -4.98 12.75
C VAL A 181 -3.92 -3.95 11.80
N HIS A 182 -4.77 -4.37 10.88
CA HIS A 182 -5.58 -3.47 10.08
C HIS A 182 -6.66 -2.79 10.94
N GLY A 183 -6.74 -1.46 10.89
CA GLY A 183 -7.73 -0.70 11.64
C GLY A 183 -7.33 -0.42 13.09
N GLU A 184 -8.10 -0.92 14.06
CA GLU A 184 -7.95 -0.57 15.49
C GLU A 184 -7.17 -1.65 16.25
N TYR A 185 -6.12 -1.25 16.98
CA TYR A 185 -5.28 -2.17 17.76
C TYR A 185 -5.93 -2.72 19.04
N GLY A 186 -7.12 -2.25 19.37
CA GLY A 186 -7.87 -2.71 20.53
C GLY A 186 -7.19 -2.42 21.88
N PRO A 187 -7.66 -3.04 22.99
CA PRO A 187 -7.17 -2.75 24.35
C PRO A 187 -5.71 -3.15 24.58
N ARG A 188 -5.16 -4.08 23.82
CA ARG A 188 -3.75 -4.49 23.94
C ARG A 188 -2.77 -3.43 23.42
N GLY A 189 -3.26 -2.47 22.63
CA GLY A 189 -2.42 -1.48 21.98
C GLY A 189 -1.45 -2.08 20.95
N ILE A 190 -0.49 -1.29 20.52
CA ILE A 190 0.50 -1.69 19.52
C ILE A 190 1.57 -2.57 20.16
N GLN A 191 1.67 -3.82 19.72
CA GLN A 191 2.69 -4.79 20.16
C GLN A 191 3.30 -5.48 18.96
N LEU A 192 4.46 -4.99 18.52
CA LEU A 192 5.16 -5.45 17.33
C LEU A 192 6.36 -6.34 17.68
N GLU A 193 6.49 -7.46 17.00
CA GLU A 193 7.59 -8.41 17.16
C GLU A 193 8.75 -8.05 16.22
N TYR A 194 9.58 -7.05 16.58
CA TYR A 194 10.70 -6.57 15.76
C TYR A 194 11.75 -7.66 15.50
N ASP A 195 12.01 -8.55 16.46
CA ASP A 195 12.95 -9.66 16.29
C ASP A 195 12.45 -10.62 15.21
N ARG A 196 11.13 -10.87 15.14
CA ARG A 196 10.48 -11.62 14.08
C ARG A 196 10.67 -10.92 12.74
N LEU A 197 10.36 -9.63 12.66
CA LEU A 197 10.53 -8.85 11.44
C LEU A 197 11.97 -8.87 10.92
N GLN A 198 12.95 -8.81 11.83
CA GLN A 198 14.37 -8.92 11.47
C GLN A 198 14.77 -10.32 10.97
N SER A 199 14.12 -11.37 11.46
CA SER A 199 14.42 -12.77 11.08
C SER A 199 13.83 -13.16 9.72
N ILE A 200 12.80 -12.44 9.24
CA ILE A 200 12.18 -12.68 7.95
C ILE A 200 13.17 -12.42 6.81
N ASN A 201 13.09 -13.23 5.76
CA ASN A 201 14.03 -13.16 4.64
C ASN A 201 14.09 -11.76 4.00
N LYS A 202 15.24 -11.12 4.11
CA LYS A 202 15.52 -9.79 3.54
C LYS A 202 15.94 -9.81 2.06
N ALA A 203 15.92 -10.96 1.39
CA ALA A 203 16.11 -11.04 -0.05
C ALA A 203 14.90 -10.47 -0.83
N VAL A 204 13.82 -10.19 -0.12
CA VAL A 204 12.61 -9.54 -0.63
C VAL A 204 12.38 -8.22 0.10
N ARG A 205 11.77 -7.24 -0.57
CA ARG A 205 11.39 -5.97 0.05
C ARG A 205 10.24 -6.17 1.03
N LEU A 206 10.30 -5.52 2.18
CA LEU A 206 9.27 -5.64 3.20
C LEU A 206 8.30 -4.47 3.16
N VAL A 207 7.03 -4.77 3.39
CA VAL A 207 5.91 -3.83 3.45
C VAL A 207 5.26 -3.86 4.81
N LEU A 208 4.88 -2.69 5.32
CA LEU A 208 4.13 -2.56 6.56
C LEU A 208 2.68 -2.18 6.26
N HIS A 209 1.75 -3.00 6.73
CA HIS A 209 0.32 -2.76 6.77
C HIS A 209 -0.15 -2.40 8.18
N GLY A 210 -1.34 -1.77 8.31
CA GLY A 210 -1.93 -1.45 9.60
C GLY A 210 -1.20 -0.36 10.38
N ALA A 211 -0.66 0.63 9.70
CA ALA A 211 0.31 1.58 10.25
C ALA A 211 -0.27 2.95 10.66
N ASP A 212 -1.57 3.18 10.50
CA ASP A 212 -2.21 4.49 10.74
C ASP A 212 -1.90 5.11 12.13
N PRO A 213 -1.92 4.36 13.25
CA PRO A 213 -1.67 4.93 14.57
C PRO A 213 -0.19 5.04 14.94
N PHE A 214 0.74 4.71 14.03
CA PHE A 214 2.16 4.60 14.39
C PHE A 214 2.83 5.97 14.55
N THR A 215 3.71 6.03 15.56
CA THR A 215 4.59 7.17 15.79
C THR A 215 5.80 7.12 14.88
N GLN A 216 6.54 8.22 14.80
CA GLN A 216 7.78 8.28 14.03
C GLN A 216 8.81 7.24 14.51
N GLU A 217 8.90 7.00 15.83
CA GLU A 217 9.82 6.03 16.41
C GLU A 217 9.48 4.59 15.98
N ILE A 218 8.18 4.26 15.89
CA ILE A 218 7.73 2.95 15.43
C ILE A 218 8.05 2.79 13.94
N PHE A 219 7.77 3.80 13.11
CA PHE A 219 8.15 3.79 11.69
C PHE A 219 9.65 3.58 11.52
N GLN A 220 10.48 4.32 12.27
CA GLN A 220 11.93 4.20 12.16
C GLN A 220 12.40 2.79 12.51
N LYS A 221 11.89 2.17 13.58
CA LYS A 221 12.21 0.79 13.93
C LYS A 221 11.84 -0.20 12.83
N CYS A 222 10.67 -0.05 12.20
CA CYS A 222 10.25 -0.90 11.08
C CYS A 222 11.19 -0.72 9.87
N ILE A 223 11.54 0.52 9.54
CA ILE A 223 12.48 0.84 8.46
C ILE A 223 13.87 0.24 8.74
N ASP A 224 14.36 0.34 9.98
CA ASP A 224 15.64 -0.26 10.39
C ASP A 224 15.61 -1.80 10.28
N CYS A 225 14.43 -2.42 10.40
CA CYS A 225 14.22 -3.85 10.14
C CYS A 225 14.08 -4.20 8.65
N GLY A 226 14.10 -3.22 7.74
CA GLY A 226 14.09 -3.43 6.28
C GLY A 226 12.77 -3.12 5.58
N VAL A 227 11.79 -2.52 6.27
CA VAL A 227 10.55 -2.05 5.64
C VAL A 227 10.86 -0.90 4.69
N SER A 228 10.39 -0.99 3.44
CA SER A 228 10.60 0.01 2.38
C SER A 228 9.31 0.61 1.81
N LYS A 229 8.14 0.05 2.14
CA LYS A 229 6.80 0.54 1.77
C LYS A 229 5.92 0.52 3.02
N ILE A 230 5.11 1.55 3.22
CA ILE A 230 4.19 1.64 4.35
C ILE A 230 2.81 2.09 3.86
N ASN A 231 1.80 1.24 4.09
CA ASN A 231 0.42 1.52 3.72
C ASN A 231 -0.24 2.44 4.76
N ILE A 232 -0.86 3.53 4.29
CA ILE A 232 -1.51 4.56 5.10
C ILE A 232 -2.93 4.80 4.57
N ASN A 233 -3.93 4.67 5.43
CA ASN A 233 -5.34 4.78 5.06
C ASN A 233 -6.05 5.95 5.78
N LYS A 234 -6.40 5.80 7.05
CA LYS A 234 -7.21 6.76 7.79
C LYS A 234 -6.56 8.15 7.91
N VAL A 235 -5.24 8.21 7.98
CA VAL A 235 -4.50 9.47 8.06
C VAL A 235 -4.75 10.34 6.81
N LEU A 236 -4.91 9.73 5.64
CA LEU A 236 -5.27 10.44 4.41
C LEU A 236 -6.77 10.80 4.41
N ASN A 237 -7.63 9.86 4.73
CA ASN A 237 -9.07 9.97 4.47
C ASN A 237 -9.84 10.74 5.55
N ASN A 238 -9.43 10.66 6.82
CA ASN A 238 -10.10 11.37 7.92
C ASN A 238 -10.13 12.90 7.73
N PRO A 239 -9.07 13.60 7.29
CA PRO A 239 -9.13 15.03 7.01
C PRO A 239 -10.18 15.40 5.95
N TYR A 240 -10.33 14.58 4.89
CA TYR A 240 -11.37 14.77 3.88
C TYR A 240 -12.76 14.68 4.50
N ILE A 241 -13.04 13.60 5.22
CA ILE A 241 -14.33 13.36 5.90
C ILE A 241 -14.65 14.53 6.86
N LYS A 242 -13.66 15.00 7.61
CA LYS A 242 -13.83 16.12 8.53
C LYS A 242 -14.25 17.40 7.80
N VAL A 243 -13.60 17.76 6.71
CA VAL A 243 -13.97 18.95 5.92
C VAL A 243 -15.39 18.79 5.35
N GLN A 244 -15.75 17.60 4.86
CA GLN A 244 -17.11 17.31 4.38
C GLN A 244 -18.15 17.54 5.48
N GLN A 245 -17.93 17.00 6.69
CA GLN A 245 -18.84 17.14 7.84
C GLN A 245 -19.01 18.62 8.27
N GLU A 246 -17.94 19.38 8.24
CA GLU A 246 -17.95 20.78 8.70
C GLU A 246 -18.56 21.74 7.68
N LYS A 247 -18.35 21.51 6.37
CA LYS A 247 -18.56 22.52 5.31
C LYS A 247 -19.56 22.13 4.24
N ALA A 248 -19.98 20.87 4.11
CA ALA A 248 -20.96 20.46 3.11
C ALA A 248 -22.27 21.26 3.26
N GLY A 249 -22.77 21.80 2.15
CA GLY A 249 -23.95 22.67 2.11
C GLY A 249 -23.74 24.10 2.63
N LYS A 250 -22.55 24.46 3.11
CA LYS A 250 -22.23 25.79 3.66
C LYS A 250 -21.32 26.62 2.75
N VAL A 251 -20.61 25.96 1.85
CA VAL A 251 -19.70 26.60 0.89
C VAL A 251 -19.98 26.06 -0.54
N PRO A 252 -19.54 26.77 -1.60
CA PRO A 252 -19.62 26.23 -2.97
C PRO A 252 -18.90 24.88 -3.10
N LEU A 253 -19.40 24.01 -3.99
CA LEU A 253 -18.85 22.67 -4.19
C LEU A 253 -17.35 22.70 -4.55
N THR A 254 -16.93 23.64 -5.40
CA THR A 254 -15.51 23.78 -5.78
C THR A 254 -14.63 24.08 -4.58
N THR A 255 -15.06 25.02 -3.72
CA THR A 255 -14.37 25.36 -2.48
C THR A 255 -14.29 24.15 -1.53
N LEU A 256 -15.39 23.40 -1.39
CA LEU A 256 -15.44 22.22 -0.55
C LEU A 256 -14.42 21.16 -1.00
N LEU A 257 -14.37 20.89 -2.30
CA LEU A 257 -13.43 19.91 -2.89
C LEU A 257 -11.97 20.36 -2.74
N GLU A 258 -11.69 21.64 -3.01
CA GLU A 258 -10.33 22.21 -2.87
C GLU A 258 -9.83 22.17 -1.41
N GLU A 259 -10.66 22.56 -0.47
CA GLU A 259 -10.29 22.55 0.95
C GLU A 259 -10.10 21.13 1.49
N ALA A 260 -10.94 20.18 1.07
CA ALA A 260 -10.81 18.78 1.43
C ALA A 260 -9.51 18.16 0.85
N THR A 261 -9.23 18.44 -0.43
CA THR A 261 -7.97 18.01 -1.07
C THR A 261 -6.74 18.61 -0.38
N ASN A 262 -6.78 19.89 -0.02
CA ASN A 262 -5.68 20.55 0.69
C ASN A 262 -5.47 19.97 2.09
N ALA A 263 -6.53 19.57 2.78
CA ALA A 263 -6.43 18.92 4.08
C ALA A 263 -5.77 17.51 3.96
N MET A 264 -6.17 16.74 2.95
CA MET A 264 -5.52 15.46 2.63
C MET A 264 -4.04 15.66 2.28
N GLN A 265 -3.71 16.62 1.41
CA GLN A 265 -2.33 16.90 1.01
C GLN A 265 -1.43 17.18 2.22
N LYS A 266 -1.86 18.01 3.16
CA LYS A 266 -1.10 18.29 4.38
C LYS A 266 -0.87 17.04 5.23
N ALA A 267 -1.84 16.15 5.30
CA ALA A 267 -1.70 14.90 6.02
C ALA A 267 -0.66 13.98 5.36
N VAL A 268 -0.67 13.88 4.03
CA VAL A 268 0.34 13.12 3.26
C VAL A 268 1.73 13.73 3.42
N GLU A 269 1.87 15.05 3.37
CA GLU A 269 3.16 15.74 3.63
C GLU A 269 3.71 15.37 5.01
N GLY A 270 2.86 15.34 6.04
CA GLY A 270 3.24 14.88 7.37
C GLY A 270 3.65 13.40 7.43
N CYS A 271 3.04 12.54 6.62
CA CYS A 271 3.48 11.14 6.48
C CYS A 271 4.86 11.05 5.83
N ILE A 272 5.07 11.76 4.72
CA ILE A 272 6.36 11.83 4.01
C ILE A 272 7.49 12.22 4.98
N ASP A 273 7.25 13.24 5.81
CA ASP A 273 8.24 13.70 6.81
C ASP A 273 8.56 12.60 7.84
N ARG A 274 7.52 11.92 8.37
CA ARG A 274 7.68 10.83 9.35
C ARG A 274 8.41 9.60 8.78
N LEU A 275 8.22 9.31 7.48
CA LEU A 275 8.83 8.17 6.81
C LEU A 275 10.24 8.47 6.26
N GLY A 276 10.68 9.72 6.36
CA GLY A 276 12.00 10.15 5.92
C GLY A 276 12.20 10.12 4.40
N SER A 277 11.11 10.12 3.61
CA SER A 277 11.15 10.01 2.16
C SER A 277 11.28 11.35 1.43
N GLY A 278 11.07 12.48 2.12
CA GLY A 278 11.19 13.82 1.57
C GLY A 278 12.59 14.16 1.08
N GLY A 279 12.72 14.69 -0.14
CA GLY A 279 13.99 15.04 -0.77
C GLY A 279 14.88 13.85 -1.14
N ARG A 280 14.38 12.62 -1.03
CA ARG A 280 15.18 11.40 -1.25
C ARG A 280 15.27 10.98 -2.71
N TYR A 281 14.35 11.41 -3.54
CA TYR A 281 14.42 11.13 -4.97
C TYR A 281 14.79 12.41 -5.73
N PRO A 282 15.83 12.37 -6.60
CA PRO A 282 16.31 13.53 -7.34
C PRO A 282 15.31 14.12 -8.32
#